data_a82bc62935f639d467fdbe66754638ff
#
_entry.id   a82bc62935f639d467fdbe66754638ff
#
_cell.length_a   1.000
_cell.length_b   1.000
_cell.length_c   1.000
_cell.angle_alpha   90.00
_cell.angle_beta   90.00
_cell.angle_gamma   90.00
#
_symmetry.space_group_name_H-M   'P 1'
#
loop_
_entity.id
_entity.type
_entity.pdbx_description
1 polymer ?
#
loop_
_entity_poly.entity_id
_entity_poly.type
_entity_poly.pdbx_seq_one_letter_code
_entity_poly.pdbx_strand_id
1 'polypeptide(L)'
;MSKNLLAAAVSAAVLFASPFSAAQADEGVVTVYMPSPTGLNAKYVAQFEKQTGIKVKLFEGTTGKILARLEAEKSNPVADVVVLASWSDGLAVKQSGILASYPDAKNAEKLRSDFIDADRTLFGTSASAMGVIWNKTLIPNLNADWKELADPKFKGQIAIPDPEKSGSCKDFLAGYLYAT
;
A
#
# COMPACT_ATOMS: atom_id res chain seq x y z
N MET A 1 11.07 -22.00 77.42
CA MET A 1 10.93 -20.61 76.94
C MET A 1 11.60 -20.55 75.55
N SER A 2 10.85 -20.76 74.50
CA SER A 2 11.35 -20.83 73.12
C SER A 2 10.70 -19.70 72.31
N LYS A 3 11.50 -18.80 71.83
CA LYS A 3 11.04 -17.68 70.97
C LYS A 3 11.10 -18.10 69.50
N ASN A 4 9.92 -18.22 68.89
CA ASN A 4 9.80 -18.45 67.45
C ASN A 4 10.00 -17.13 66.73
N LEU A 5 11.04 -17.05 65.86
CA LEU A 5 11.19 -16.01 64.91
C LEU A 5 10.55 -16.46 63.58
N LEU A 6 9.45 -15.82 63.16
CA LEU A 6 8.90 -15.90 61.83
C LEU A 6 9.74 -14.98 60.91
N ALA A 7 10.41 -15.57 59.93
CA ALA A 7 11.03 -14.84 58.86
C ALA A 7 10.00 -14.68 57.71
N ALA A 8 9.55 -13.45 57.49
CA ALA A 8 8.72 -13.10 56.32
C ALA A 8 9.61 -12.87 55.12
N ALA A 9 9.51 -13.77 54.13
CA ALA A 9 10.15 -13.58 52.85
C ALA A 9 9.31 -12.64 51.96
N VAL A 10 9.78 -11.44 51.72
CA VAL A 10 9.19 -10.50 50.78
C VAL A 10 9.78 -10.81 49.41
N SER A 11 9.00 -11.46 48.52
CA SER A 11 9.34 -11.65 47.11
C SER A 11 9.08 -10.36 46.36
N ALA A 12 10.14 -9.64 45.98
CA ALA A 12 10.07 -8.51 45.08
C ALA A 12 9.92 -9.01 43.66
N ALA A 13 8.72 -8.89 43.08
CA ALA A 13 8.49 -9.09 41.67
C ALA A 13 9.05 -7.89 40.89
N VAL A 14 10.20 -8.07 40.25
CA VAL A 14 10.77 -7.10 39.33
C VAL A 14 10.02 -7.23 37.99
N LEU A 15 9.08 -6.33 37.75
CA LEU A 15 8.44 -6.12 36.47
C LEU A 15 9.50 -5.54 35.51
N PHE A 16 10.02 -6.38 34.61
CA PHE A 16 10.78 -5.91 33.43
C PHE A 16 9.81 -5.22 32.49
N ALA A 17 9.64 -3.91 32.67
CA ALA A 17 9.08 -3.06 31.63
C ALA A 17 10.12 -2.98 30.51
N SER A 18 9.97 -3.80 29.48
CA SER A 18 10.73 -3.62 28.24
C SER A 18 10.37 -2.26 27.68
N PRO A 19 11.32 -1.36 27.39
CA PRO A 19 11.00 -0.14 26.70
C PRO A 19 10.52 -0.53 25.30
N PHE A 20 9.25 -0.27 25.01
CA PHE A 20 8.77 -0.22 23.64
C PHE A 20 9.61 0.88 22.96
N SER A 21 10.61 0.48 22.18
CA SER A 21 11.29 1.39 21.27
C SER A 21 10.26 1.79 20.20
N ALA A 22 9.57 2.88 20.45
CA ALA A 22 8.91 3.59 19.36
C ALA A 22 10.01 3.89 18.33
N ALA A 23 9.82 3.43 17.10
CA ALA A 23 10.69 3.81 16.00
C ALA A 23 10.73 5.34 15.99
N GLN A 24 11.89 5.91 16.31
CA GLN A 24 12.07 7.34 16.34
C GLN A 24 12.11 7.80 14.89
N ALA A 25 11.05 8.45 14.43
CA ALA A 25 11.05 9.11 13.14
C ALA A 25 12.22 10.11 13.16
N ASP A 26 13.16 9.98 12.23
CA ASP A 26 14.21 11.00 12.01
C ASP A 26 13.49 12.32 11.73
N GLU A 27 13.63 13.31 12.61
CA GLU A 27 13.00 14.62 12.43
C GLU A 27 13.40 15.17 11.05
N GLY A 28 12.40 15.39 10.18
CA GLY A 28 12.61 15.92 8.83
C GLY A 28 12.88 14.89 7.74
N VAL A 29 12.63 13.61 7.96
CA VAL A 29 12.71 12.56 6.92
C VAL A 29 11.43 11.73 6.93
N VAL A 30 10.89 11.44 5.72
CA VAL A 30 9.73 10.56 5.51
C VAL A 30 10.13 9.41 4.61
N THR A 31 9.87 8.18 5.02
CA THR A 31 10.09 6.97 4.23
C THR A 31 8.83 6.62 3.44
N VAL A 32 8.93 6.63 2.11
CA VAL A 32 7.79 6.42 1.21
C VAL A 32 8.03 5.20 0.33
N TYR A 33 7.06 4.29 0.29
CA TYR A 33 7.05 3.16 -0.64
C TYR A 33 6.06 3.45 -1.76
N MET A 34 6.54 3.48 -3.01
CA MET A 34 5.73 3.83 -4.17
C MET A 34 5.93 2.84 -5.32
N PRO A 35 4.87 2.51 -6.09
CA PRO A 35 5.03 1.75 -7.32
C PRO A 35 5.62 2.63 -8.43
N SER A 36 6.32 1.99 -9.38
CA SER A 36 6.78 2.69 -10.60
C SER A 36 5.59 3.33 -11.35
N PRO A 37 5.82 4.38 -12.17
CA PRO A 37 7.09 4.73 -12.82
C PRO A 37 7.95 5.75 -12.05
N THR A 38 9.24 5.48 -11.99
CA THR A 38 10.28 6.27 -11.30
C THR A 38 10.29 7.74 -11.67
N GLY A 39 10.13 8.06 -12.96
CA GLY A 39 10.17 9.46 -13.40
C GLY A 39 9.01 10.33 -12.87
N LEU A 40 7.86 9.73 -12.58
CA LEU A 40 6.73 10.41 -11.93
C LEU A 40 6.98 10.57 -10.44
N ASN A 41 7.45 9.52 -9.79
CA ASN A 41 7.76 9.51 -8.36
C ASN A 41 8.82 10.57 -8.01
N ALA A 42 9.87 10.69 -8.82
CA ALA A 42 10.90 11.72 -8.64
C ALA A 42 10.31 13.14 -8.65
N LYS A 43 9.30 13.41 -9.48
CA LYS A 43 8.61 14.72 -9.51
C LYS A 43 7.79 14.95 -8.25
N TYR A 44 7.08 13.94 -7.75
CA TYR A 44 6.33 14.05 -6.48
C TYR A 44 7.26 14.31 -5.31
N VAL A 45 8.34 13.54 -5.21
CA VAL A 45 9.35 13.72 -4.16
C VAL A 45 9.95 15.13 -4.20
N ALA A 46 10.45 15.57 -5.37
CA ALA A 46 11.03 16.90 -5.51
C ALA A 46 10.04 18.02 -5.15
N GLN A 47 8.79 17.89 -5.53
CA GLN A 47 7.74 18.87 -5.20
C GLN A 47 7.42 18.88 -3.71
N PHE A 48 7.33 17.72 -3.07
CA PHE A 48 7.08 17.58 -1.64
C PHE A 48 8.23 18.18 -0.83
N GLU A 49 9.47 17.79 -1.12
CA GLU A 49 10.66 18.32 -0.46
C GLU A 49 10.76 19.84 -0.59
N LYS A 50 10.47 20.38 -1.80
CA LYS A 50 10.47 21.82 -2.06
C LYS A 50 9.42 22.56 -1.22
N GLN A 51 8.24 21.97 -1.03
CA GLN A 51 7.14 22.62 -0.31
C GLN A 51 7.25 22.52 1.20
N THR A 52 7.84 21.46 1.71
CA THR A 52 7.82 21.14 3.14
C THR A 52 9.18 21.26 3.81
N GLY A 53 10.27 21.17 3.06
CA GLY A 53 11.63 21.03 3.59
C GLY A 53 11.95 19.62 4.12
N ILE A 54 10.96 18.72 4.15
CA ILE A 54 11.10 17.35 4.66
C ILE A 54 11.74 16.48 3.57
N LYS A 55 12.76 15.72 3.93
CA LYS A 55 13.44 14.80 3.02
C LYS A 55 12.65 13.50 2.84
N VAL A 56 12.74 12.89 1.66
CA VAL A 56 12.06 11.64 1.34
C VAL A 56 13.07 10.53 1.08
N LYS A 57 12.97 9.46 1.87
CA LYS A 57 13.59 8.15 1.57
C LYS A 57 12.62 7.36 0.72
N LEU A 58 12.88 7.25 -0.57
CA LEU A 58 12.00 6.57 -1.51
C LEU A 58 12.42 5.12 -1.73
N PHE A 59 11.49 4.18 -1.58
CA PHE A 59 11.60 2.82 -2.10
C PHE A 59 10.63 2.62 -3.25
N GLU A 60 11.15 2.22 -4.41
CA GLU A 60 10.36 1.96 -5.61
C GLU A 60 10.32 0.48 -5.95
N GLY A 61 9.15 0.01 -6.35
CA GLY A 61 8.97 -1.37 -6.74
C GLY A 61 7.63 -1.65 -7.41
N THR A 62 7.37 -2.91 -7.74
CA THR A 62 6.01 -3.32 -8.10
C THR A 62 5.15 -3.36 -6.84
N THR A 63 3.82 -3.28 -6.98
CA THR A 63 2.90 -3.44 -5.84
C THR A 63 3.21 -4.72 -5.05
N GLY A 64 3.44 -5.85 -5.71
CA GLY A 64 3.78 -7.10 -5.04
C GLY A 64 5.08 -7.02 -4.21
N LYS A 65 6.11 -6.31 -4.71
CA LYS A 65 7.35 -6.10 -3.93
C LYS A 65 7.12 -5.21 -2.71
N ILE A 66 6.28 -4.18 -2.84
CA ILE A 66 5.92 -3.30 -1.73
C ILE A 66 5.16 -4.10 -0.67
N LEU A 67 4.15 -4.87 -1.04
CA LEU A 67 3.37 -5.70 -0.12
C LEU A 67 4.24 -6.73 0.62
N ALA A 68 5.13 -7.43 -0.11
CA ALA A 68 6.06 -8.38 0.50
C ALA A 68 7.00 -7.70 1.50
N ARG A 69 7.45 -6.47 1.21
CA ARG A 69 8.29 -5.71 2.12
C ARG A 69 7.54 -5.26 3.37
N LEU A 70 6.32 -4.76 3.22
CA LEU A 70 5.46 -4.39 4.36
C LEU A 70 5.22 -5.57 5.29
N GLU A 71 4.97 -6.76 4.75
CA GLU A 71 4.79 -7.96 5.57
C GLU A 71 6.08 -8.36 6.30
N ALA A 72 7.24 -8.27 5.63
CA ALA A 72 8.53 -8.55 6.26
C ALA A 72 8.89 -7.55 7.37
N GLU A 73 8.44 -6.31 7.26
CA GLU A 73 8.71 -5.22 8.21
C GLU A 73 7.59 -5.05 9.27
N LYS A 74 6.57 -5.90 9.26
CA LYS A 74 5.36 -5.76 10.09
C LYS A 74 5.64 -5.65 11.59
N SER A 75 6.65 -6.37 12.09
CA SER A 75 7.07 -6.30 13.50
C SER A 75 7.92 -5.07 13.83
N ASN A 76 8.49 -4.42 12.82
CA ASN A 76 9.28 -3.20 12.96
C ASN A 76 9.06 -2.32 11.71
N PRO A 77 7.92 -1.61 11.62
CA PRO A 77 7.57 -0.83 10.44
C PRO A 77 8.61 0.24 10.13
N VAL A 78 8.95 0.36 8.83
CA VAL A 78 9.93 1.32 8.31
C VAL A 78 9.27 2.39 7.45
N ALA A 79 8.20 2.03 6.73
CA ALA A 79 7.48 2.97 5.87
C ALA A 79 6.56 3.88 6.69
N ASP A 80 6.66 5.18 6.47
CA ASP A 80 5.70 6.17 6.98
C ASP A 80 4.51 6.32 6.05
N VAL A 81 4.73 6.22 4.73
CA VAL A 81 3.70 6.35 3.71
C VAL A 81 3.85 5.25 2.67
N VAL A 82 2.72 4.65 2.30
CA VAL A 82 2.67 3.64 1.26
C VAL A 82 1.69 4.07 0.17
N VAL A 83 2.14 4.05 -1.07
CA VAL A 83 1.30 4.24 -2.26
C VAL A 83 1.14 2.88 -2.93
N LEU A 84 -0.09 2.54 -3.29
CA LEU A 84 -0.42 1.29 -3.96
C LEU A 84 -1.19 1.59 -5.25
N ALA A 85 -1.08 0.71 -6.23
CA ALA A 85 -1.75 0.90 -7.53
C ALA A 85 -3.22 0.46 -7.51
N SER A 86 -3.69 -0.14 -6.42
CA SER A 86 -5.01 -0.73 -6.30
C SER A 86 -5.65 -0.37 -4.97
N TRP A 87 -6.94 -0.01 -5.00
CA TRP A 87 -7.73 0.21 -3.80
C TRP A 87 -7.91 -1.08 -2.99
N SER A 88 -8.09 -2.21 -3.66
CA SER A 88 -8.25 -3.52 -3.02
C SER A 88 -6.99 -3.95 -2.26
N ASP A 89 -5.79 -3.68 -2.79
CA ASP A 89 -4.54 -3.90 -2.06
C ASP A 89 -4.46 -3.00 -0.82
N GLY A 90 -4.90 -1.74 -0.92
CA GLY A 90 -5.00 -0.83 0.21
C GLY A 90 -5.91 -1.36 1.32
N LEU A 91 -7.08 -1.87 0.96
CA LEU A 91 -8.01 -2.50 1.91
C LEU A 91 -7.39 -3.74 2.58
N ALA A 92 -6.67 -4.57 1.85
CA ALA A 92 -5.98 -5.73 2.40
C ALA A 92 -4.90 -5.32 3.42
N VAL A 93 -4.11 -4.29 3.12
CA VAL A 93 -3.13 -3.73 4.06
C VAL A 93 -3.81 -3.13 5.29
N LYS A 94 -4.94 -2.44 5.13
CA LYS A 94 -5.75 -1.96 6.25
C LYS A 94 -6.21 -3.12 7.16
N GLN A 95 -6.73 -4.20 6.58
CA GLN A 95 -7.19 -5.38 7.33
C GLN A 95 -6.05 -6.06 8.11
N SER A 96 -4.81 -5.94 7.65
CA SER A 96 -3.63 -6.46 8.38
C SER A 96 -3.27 -5.64 9.63
N GLY A 97 -3.94 -4.50 9.86
CA GLY A 97 -3.80 -3.67 11.06
C GLY A 97 -2.53 -2.81 11.12
N ILE A 98 -1.80 -2.65 10.01
CA ILE A 98 -0.55 -1.88 9.97
C ILE A 98 -0.73 -0.42 9.56
N LEU A 99 -1.95 0.00 9.16
CA LEU A 99 -2.22 1.39 8.78
C LEU A 99 -2.71 2.20 9.98
N ALA A 100 -2.15 3.40 10.14
CA ALA A 100 -2.63 4.38 11.10
C ALA A 100 -3.70 5.29 10.46
N SER A 101 -4.66 5.73 11.25
CA SER A 101 -5.61 6.78 10.83
C SER A 101 -4.89 8.13 10.75
N TYR A 102 -5.20 8.92 9.73
CA TYR A 102 -4.68 10.27 9.54
C TYR A 102 -5.83 11.26 9.24
N PRO A 103 -6.62 11.62 10.26
CA PRO A 103 -7.83 12.43 10.09
C PRO A 103 -7.55 13.83 9.56
N ASP A 104 -6.38 14.40 9.85
CA ASP A 104 -5.99 15.76 9.50
C ASP A 104 -5.25 15.85 8.15
N ALA A 105 -5.47 14.88 7.26
CA ALA A 105 -4.86 14.88 5.93
C ALA A 105 -5.27 16.14 5.14
N LYS A 106 -4.29 17.00 4.83
CA LYS A 106 -4.52 18.25 4.10
C LYS A 106 -5.14 17.98 2.73
N ASN A 107 -6.14 18.74 2.36
CA ASN A 107 -6.90 18.64 1.12
C ASN A 107 -7.78 17.37 0.98
N ALA A 108 -7.92 16.57 2.02
CA ALA A 108 -8.82 15.41 1.98
C ALA A 108 -10.27 15.84 1.68
N GLU A 109 -10.65 17.02 2.10
CA GLU A 109 -11.98 17.63 1.82
C GLU A 109 -12.23 17.91 0.33
N LYS A 110 -11.18 17.91 -0.51
CA LYS A 110 -11.27 18.07 -1.97
C LYS A 110 -11.45 16.75 -2.71
N LEU A 111 -11.25 15.63 -2.02
CA LEU A 111 -11.47 14.32 -2.60
C LEU A 111 -12.96 13.99 -2.60
N ARG A 112 -13.39 13.19 -3.56
CA ARG A 112 -14.72 12.57 -3.53
C ARG A 112 -14.79 11.63 -2.31
N SER A 113 -15.96 11.50 -1.71
CA SER A 113 -16.16 10.69 -0.51
C SER A 113 -15.82 9.20 -0.72
N ASP A 114 -15.99 8.67 -1.93
CA ASP A 114 -15.66 7.30 -2.31
C ASP A 114 -14.15 7.06 -2.49
N PHE A 115 -13.32 8.12 -2.42
CA PHE A 115 -11.86 8.06 -2.43
C PHE A 115 -11.22 8.20 -1.04
N ILE A 116 -12.03 8.17 0.01
CA ILE A 116 -11.55 8.22 1.41
C ILE A 116 -12.26 7.11 2.16
N ASP A 117 -11.51 6.24 2.83
CA ASP A 117 -12.14 5.24 3.68
C ASP A 117 -12.67 5.85 5.00
N ALA A 118 -13.64 5.19 5.62
CA ALA A 118 -14.35 5.72 6.78
C ALA A 118 -13.42 6.01 7.98
N ASP A 119 -12.35 5.23 8.13
CA ASP A 119 -11.39 5.37 9.24
C ASP A 119 -10.24 6.33 8.91
N ARG A 120 -10.26 6.95 7.73
CA ARG A 120 -9.21 7.85 7.23
C ARG A 120 -7.81 7.24 7.26
N THR A 121 -7.71 5.98 6.91
CA THR A 121 -6.45 5.25 6.73
C THR A 121 -6.01 5.17 5.27
N LEU A 122 -6.96 5.33 4.32
CA LEU A 122 -6.74 5.26 2.88
C LEU A 122 -7.29 6.50 2.17
N PHE A 123 -6.50 7.02 1.24
CA PHE A 123 -6.85 8.18 0.41
C PHE A 123 -6.53 7.87 -1.05
N GLY A 124 -7.54 7.95 -1.91
CA GLY A 124 -7.36 7.78 -3.35
C GLY A 124 -6.74 9.03 -3.97
N THR A 125 -5.63 8.86 -4.66
CA THR A 125 -4.91 9.97 -5.32
C THR A 125 -5.23 10.09 -6.79
N SER A 126 -5.72 9.02 -7.42
CA SER A 126 -6.07 8.97 -8.84
C SER A 126 -7.06 7.85 -9.13
N ALA A 127 -7.76 7.96 -10.25
CA ALA A 127 -8.54 6.88 -10.83
C ALA A 127 -8.01 6.60 -12.23
N SER A 128 -7.88 5.32 -12.59
CA SER A 128 -7.44 4.87 -13.90
C SER A 128 -8.52 4.04 -14.57
N ALA A 129 -8.76 4.29 -15.84
CA ALA A 129 -9.58 3.42 -16.66
C ALA A 129 -8.72 2.33 -17.29
N MET A 130 -9.20 1.09 -17.24
CA MET A 130 -8.59 -0.02 -17.95
C MET A 130 -9.07 -0.03 -19.39
N GLY A 131 -8.17 -0.28 -20.32
CA GLY A 131 -8.49 -0.31 -21.75
C GLY A 131 -7.63 -1.32 -22.51
N VAL A 132 -8.06 -1.64 -23.70
CA VAL A 132 -7.33 -2.50 -24.64
C VAL A 132 -6.53 -1.64 -25.60
N ILE A 133 -5.26 -1.93 -25.75
CA ILE A 133 -4.41 -1.39 -26.79
C ILE A 133 -4.12 -2.53 -27.76
N TRP A 134 -4.33 -2.32 -29.06
CA TRP A 134 -4.08 -3.35 -30.06
C TRP A 134 -3.37 -2.82 -31.30
N ASN A 135 -2.71 -3.70 -32.00
CA ASN A 135 -2.06 -3.37 -33.27
C ASN A 135 -3.09 -3.36 -34.40
N LYS A 136 -3.45 -2.17 -34.88
CA LYS A 136 -4.44 -1.98 -35.95
C LYS A 136 -4.01 -2.54 -37.32
N THR A 137 -2.70 -2.73 -37.54
CA THR A 137 -2.20 -3.36 -38.76
C THR A 137 -2.48 -4.86 -38.78
N LEU A 138 -2.36 -5.52 -37.61
CA LEU A 138 -2.60 -6.96 -37.48
C LEU A 138 -4.10 -7.26 -37.32
N ILE A 139 -4.81 -6.39 -36.63
CA ILE A 139 -6.24 -6.54 -36.31
C ILE A 139 -6.93 -5.23 -36.71
N PRO A 140 -7.30 -5.04 -37.97
CA PRO A 140 -7.87 -3.76 -38.44
C PRO A 140 -9.18 -3.39 -37.74
N ASN A 141 -10.00 -4.39 -37.39
CA ASN A 141 -11.34 -4.23 -36.82
C ASN A 141 -11.47 -5.10 -35.58
N LEU A 142 -10.98 -4.61 -34.45
CA LEU A 142 -11.27 -5.22 -33.14
C LEU A 142 -12.60 -4.64 -32.63
N ASN A 143 -13.55 -5.50 -32.31
CA ASN A 143 -14.69 -5.09 -31.52
C ASN A 143 -14.21 -4.88 -30.07
N ALA A 144 -14.57 -3.74 -29.48
CA ALA A 144 -14.08 -3.37 -28.14
C ALA A 144 -14.82 -4.09 -26.99
N ASP A 145 -15.54 -5.17 -27.26
CA ASP A 145 -16.17 -5.97 -26.22
C ASP A 145 -15.13 -6.84 -25.51
N TRP A 146 -15.07 -6.75 -24.19
CA TRP A 146 -14.20 -7.59 -23.36
C TRP A 146 -14.38 -9.09 -23.56
N LYS A 147 -15.61 -9.54 -23.88
CA LYS A 147 -15.92 -10.94 -24.13
C LYS A 147 -15.25 -11.45 -25.41
N GLU A 148 -15.07 -10.59 -26.41
CA GLU A 148 -14.38 -10.98 -27.64
C GLU A 148 -12.92 -11.36 -27.40
N LEU A 149 -12.28 -10.77 -26.38
CA LEU A 149 -10.89 -11.10 -26.03
C LEU A 149 -10.73 -12.55 -25.55
N ALA A 150 -11.79 -13.19 -25.09
CA ALA A 150 -11.79 -14.60 -24.71
C ALA A 150 -11.94 -15.56 -25.90
N ASP A 151 -12.13 -15.04 -27.13
CA ASP A 151 -12.25 -15.86 -28.36
C ASP A 151 -10.92 -16.64 -28.57
N PRO A 152 -10.99 -17.96 -28.82
CA PRO A 152 -9.82 -18.80 -29.10
C PRO A 152 -8.90 -18.27 -30.22
N LYS A 153 -9.43 -17.47 -31.15
CA LYS A 153 -8.61 -16.82 -32.21
C LYS A 153 -7.49 -15.94 -31.67
N PHE A 154 -7.65 -15.40 -30.44
CA PHE A 154 -6.65 -14.56 -29.78
C PHE A 154 -5.68 -15.33 -28.88
N LYS A 155 -5.75 -16.67 -28.83
CA LYS A 155 -4.87 -17.48 -28.00
C LYS A 155 -3.39 -17.17 -28.29
N GLY A 156 -2.65 -16.79 -27.26
CA GLY A 156 -1.23 -16.43 -27.36
C GLY A 156 -0.97 -15.03 -27.95
N GLN A 157 -2.00 -14.22 -28.23
CA GLN A 157 -1.87 -12.88 -28.78
C GLN A 157 -2.20 -11.77 -27.78
N ILE A 158 -2.66 -12.13 -26.57
CA ILE A 158 -3.00 -11.18 -25.51
C ILE A 158 -1.89 -11.15 -24.47
N ALA A 159 -1.43 -9.95 -24.14
CA ALA A 159 -0.50 -9.72 -23.05
C ALA A 159 -1.19 -8.90 -21.95
N ILE A 160 -1.11 -9.39 -20.72
CA ILE A 160 -1.51 -8.68 -19.53
C ILE A 160 -0.39 -8.77 -18.48
N PRO A 161 -0.27 -7.80 -17.55
CA PRO A 161 0.66 -7.93 -16.45
C PRO A 161 0.32 -9.14 -15.56
N ASP A 162 1.35 -9.65 -14.87
CA ASP A 162 1.18 -10.68 -13.85
C ASP A 162 0.37 -10.11 -12.66
N PRO A 163 -0.78 -10.68 -12.30
CA PRO A 163 -1.63 -10.16 -11.21
C PRO A 163 -0.96 -10.26 -9.83
N GLU A 164 0.01 -11.14 -9.62
CA GLU A 164 0.76 -11.19 -8.37
C GLU A 164 1.71 -9.99 -8.20
N LYS A 165 2.07 -9.35 -9.32
CA LYS A 165 2.99 -8.21 -9.33
C LYS A 165 2.30 -6.87 -9.57
N SER A 166 1.12 -6.89 -10.19
CA SER A 166 0.40 -5.69 -10.62
C SER A 166 -0.97 -5.58 -9.95
N GLY A 167 -1.11 -4.62 -9.04
CA GLY A 167 -2.40 -4.32 -8.41
C GLY A 167 -3.46 -3.92 -9.42
N SER A 168 -3.12 -3.13 -10.46
CA SER A 168 -4.05 -2.77 -11.53
C SER A 168 -4.55 -3.99 -12.32
N CYS A 169 -3.70 -5.02 -12.50
CA CYS A 169 -4.14 -6.25 -13.16
C CYS A 169 -5.09 -7.06 -12.27
N LYS A 170 -4.86 -7.09 -10.95
CA LYS A 170 -5.83 -7.71 -10.03
C LYS A 170 -7.19 -7.04 -10.10
N ASP A 171 -7.23 -5.70 -10.05
CA ASP A 171 -8.49 -4.96 -10.13
C ASP A 171 -9.19 -5.16 -11.47
N PHE A 172 -8.43 -5.23 -12.58
CA PHE A 172 -8.98 -5.59 -13.89
C PHE A 172 -9.63 -6.97 -13.88
N LEU A 173 -8.92 -8.00 -13.41
CA LEU A 173 -9.44 -9.35 -13.38
C LEU A 173 -10.66 -9.47 -12.46
N ALA A 174 -10.64 -8.85 -11.29
CA ALA A 174 -11.78 -8.82 -10.39
C ALA A 174 -12.98 -8.12 -11.03
N GLY A 175 -12.79 -6.98 -11.68
CA GLY A 175 -13.82 -6.25 -12.38
C GLY A 175 -14.40 -7.03 -13.58
N TYR A 176 -13.53 -7.70 -14.34
CA TYR A 176 -13.95 -8.54 -15.46
C TYR A 176 -14.83 -9.71 -15.00
N LEU A 177 -14.38 -10.43 -13.97
CA LEU A 177 -15.14 -11.57 -13.41
C LEU A 177 -16.47 -11.13 -12.76
N TYR A 178 -16.53 -9.91 -12.24
CA TYR A 178 -17.77 -9.37 -11.67
C TYR A 178 -18.78 -8.97 -12.77
N ALA A 179 -18.29 -8.53 -13.94
CA ALA A 179 -19.12 -8.04 -15.03
C ALA A 179 -19.59 -9.14 -16.01
N THR A 180 -19.03 -10.35 -15.94
CA THR A 180 -19.33 -11.48 -16.85
C THR A 180 -20.01 -12.63 -16.14
#